data_736c965713c188dfb8228fac316b098f
#
_entry.id   736c965713c188dfb8228fac316b098f
#
_cell.length_a   1.000
_cell.length_b   1.000
_cell.length_c   1.000
_cell.angle_alpha   90.00
_cell.angle_beta   90.00
_cell.angle_gamma   90.00
#
_symmetry.space_group_name_H-M   'P 1'
#
loop_
_entity.id
_entity.type
_entity.pdbx_description
1 polymer ?
#
loop_
_entity_poly.entity_id
_entity_poly.type
_entity_poly.pdbx_seq_one_letter_code
_entity_poly.pdbx_strand_id
1 'polypeptide(L)'
;QTIKDRWLAEAFFFRAYHYFDLVKKYGDVPLILKAFDTTSDPDIKRGRDPRETVIQQCYEDLDFALQHLPEIDDIPEGDWGRVSQSAALGMIVRIGLYEGTHKKYHQTPGGDYKAHLQKAIDAAEEMIYIRKDHELYQNGFEKLFLHDGEGRQNKENIFVKVYGPLGTINHNNSRELESTVSMTRNMLDNFLYTDGLPREKSQVRPLTDISIDDIFINRDPRLAMTIYHVNEKAYKGPYKPFETNSQNHPFGYAIKKGFILEEDQSNSGSNDKMIIRYAEILISYAEALYERDGSISNPK
;
A
#
# COMPACT_ATOMS: atom_id res chain seq x y z
N GLN A 1 23.02 17.93 9.99
CA GLN A 1 22.72 16.52 9.63
C GLN A 1 23.94 15.96 8.91
N THR A 2 24.51 14.86 9.38
CA THR A 2 25.64 14.26 8.69
C THR A 2 25.15 13.33 7.57
N ILE A 3 25.91 13.23 6.47
CA ILE A 3 25.62 12.28 5.39
C ILE A 3 25.49 10.84 5.95
N LYS A 4 26.29 10.53 6.97
CA LYS A 4 26.25 9.23 7.65
C LYS A 4 24.90 8.98 8.33
N ASP A 5 24.33 9.99 9.01
CA ASP A 5 23.05 9.83 9.73
C ASP A 5 21.89 9.62 8.75
N ARG A 6 21.92 10.31 7.59
CA ARG A 6 20.94 10.09 6.53
C ARG A 6 20.98 8.64 6.01
N TRP A 7 22.17 8.10 5.69
CA TRP A 7 22.31 6.73 5.22
C TRP A 7 21.86 5.70 6.27
N LEU A 8 22.18 5.97 7.53
CA LEU A 8 21.75 5.11 8.63
C LEU A 8 20.22 5.15 8.80
N ALA A 9 19.62 6.33 8.65
CA ALA A 9 18.17 6.50 8.71
C ALA A 9 17.43 5.74 7.60
N GLU A 10 17.96 5.74 6.38
CA GLU A 10 17.42 4.93 5.29
C GLU A 10 17.51 3.43 5.61
N ALA A 11 18.66 2.98 6.14
CA ALA A 11 18.83 1.58 6.54
C ALA A 11 17.86 1.18 7.66
N PHE A 12 17.63 2.04 8.64
CA PHE A 12 16.68 1.80 9.73
C PHE A 12 15.24 1.80 9.23
N PHE A 13 14.88 2.73 8.32
CA PHE A 13 13.57 2.68 7.67
C PHE A 13 13.30 1.32 7.01
N PHE A 14 14.26 0.82 6.22
CA PHE A 14 14.09 -0.47 5.56
C PHE A 14 14.16 -1.64 6.54
N ARG A 15 14.90 -1.54 7.64
CA ARG A 15 14.87 -2.55 8.71
C ARG A 15 13.48 -2.64 9.33
N ALA A 16 12.88 -1.52 9.69
CA ALA A 16 11.51 -1.48 10.20
C ALA A 16 10.50 -2.03 9.17
N TYR A 17 10.62 -1.63 7.92
CA TYR A 17 9.78 -2.10 6.82
C TYR A 17 9.80 -3.64 6.70
N HIS A 18 10.99 -4.24 6.70
CA HIS A 18 11.13 -5.68 6.54
C HIS A 18 10.74 -6.44 7.81
N TYR A 19 11.07 -5.95 9.01
CA TYR A 19 10.63 -6.58 10.25
C TYR A 19 9.12 -6.54 10.40
N PHE A 20 8.47 -5.46 10.05
CA PHE A 20 7.02 -5.40 10.03
C PHE A 20 6.41 -6.44 9.07
N ASP A 21 6.98 -6.59 7.88
CA ASP A 21 6.53 -7.62 6.94
C ASP A 21 6.72 -9.05 7.47
N LEU A 22 7.83 -9.31 8.13
CA LEU A 22 8.08 -10.59 8.80
C LEU A 22 7.08 -10.85 9.93
N VAL A 23 6.82 -9.85 10.78
CA VAL A 23 5.86 -9.98 11.88
C VAL A 23 4.44 -10.24 11.38
N LYS A 24 4.00 -9.55 10.32
CA LYS A 24 2.69 -9.83 9.69
C LYS A 24 2.55 -11.29 9.23
N LYS A 25 3.62 -11.87 8.71
CA LYS A 25 3.60 -13.22 8.13
C LYS A 25 3.80 -14.32 9.16
N TYR A 26 4.64 -14.09 10.17
CA TYR A 26 5.15 -15.15 11.04
C TYR A 26 4.90 -14.92 12.55
N GLY A 27 4.38 -13.77 12.93
CA GLY A 27 4.23 -13.38 14.33
C GLY A 27 5.58 -13.09 14.98
N ASP A 28 5.93 -13.85 16.02
CA ASP A 28 7.24 -13.77 16.66
C ASP A 28 8.35 -14.15 15.69
N VAL A 29 9.42 -13.36 15.63
CA VAL A 29 10.59 -13.58 14.75
C VAL A 29 11.88 -13.21 15.49
N PRO A 30 13.04 -13.80 15.13
CA PRO A 30 14.31 -13.40 15.71
C PRO A 30 14.63 -11.94 15.36
N LEU A 31 14.89 -11.10 16.36
CA LEU A 31 15.31 -9.72 16.18
C LEU A 31 16.84 -9.65 16.11
N ILE A 32 17.37 -9.42 14.92
CA ILE A 32 18.81 -9.35 14.66
C ILE A 32 19.19 -7.89 14.38
N LEU A 33 19.93 -7.28 15.29
CA LEU A 33 20.32 -5.86 15.21
C LEU A 33 21.79 -5.65 14.84
N LYS A 34 22.56 -6.72 14.65
CA LYS A 34 23.97 -6.69 14.26
C LYS A 34 24.22 -7.65 13.11
N ALA A 35 25.24 -7.38 12.32
CA ALA A 35 25.74 -8.36 11.37
C ALA A 35 26.41 -9.52 12.11
N PHE A 36 26.30 -10.71 11.56
CA PHE A 36 27.06 -11.86 12.07
C PHE A 36 28.48 -11.85 11.53
N ASP A 37 29.45 -12.00 12.42
CA ASP A 37 30.89 -12.01 12.03
C ASP A 37 31.29 -13.32 11.35
N THR A 38 30.66 -14.42 11.76
CA THR A 38 30.97 -15.77 11.25
C THR A 38 29.69 -16.64 11.24
N THR A 39 29.76 -17.76 10.51
CA THR A 39 28.71 -18.80 10.51
C THR A 39 28.57 -19.53 11.85
N SER A 40 29.47 -19.33 12.79
CA SER A 40 29.44 -19.89 14.14
C SER A 40 28.94 -18.90 15.20
N ASP A 41 28.49 -17.70 14.82
CA ASP A 41 27.91 -16.74 15.75
C ASP A 41 26.72 -17.39 16.47
N PRO A 42 26.67 -17.40 17.82
CA PRO A 42 25.61 -18.05 18.58
C PRO A 42 24.22 -17.45 18.29
N ASP A 43 24.15 -16.18 17.90
CA ASP A 43 22.90 -15.50 17.57
C ASP A 43 22.26 -16.01 16.25
N ILE A 44 22.99 -16.75 15.41
CA ILE A 44 22.41 -17.40 14.21
C ILE A 44 21.30 -18.40 14.58
N LYS A 45 21.41 -19.05 15.75
CA LYS A 45 20.46 -20.05 16.23
C LYS A 45 19.56 -19.53 17.35
N ARG A 46 19.50 -18.21 17.55
CA ARG A 46 18.62 -17.64 18.58
C ARG A 46 17.14 -17.95 18.29
N GLY A 47 16.34 -18.04 19.35
CA GLY A 47 14.89 -18.21 19.26
C GLY A 47 14.19 -16.97 18.70
N ARG A 48 12.89 -17.07 18.58
CA ARG A 48 12.03 -15.95 18.19
C ARG A 48 11.86 -14.97 19.35
N ASP A 49 11.95 -13.70 19.07
CA ASP A 49 11.60 -12.64 20.01
C ASP A 49 10.10 -12.35 19.92
N PRO A 50 9.46 -11.95 21.02
CA PRO A 50 8.04 -11.60 21.02
C PRO A 50 7.72 -10.52 19.98
N ARG A 51 6.59 -10.68 19.29
CA ARG A 51 6.08 -9.73 18.29
C ARG A 51 6.15 -8.29 18.77
N GLU A 52 5.71 -8.03 20.00
CA GLU A 52 5.73 -6.69 20.58
C GLU A 52 7.13 -6.08 20.62
N THR A 53 8.13 -6.87 21.03
CA THR A 53 9.54 -6.42 21.08
C THR A 53 10.04 -6.01 19.69
N VAL A 54 9.70 -6.80 18.68
CA VAL A 54 10.09 -6.49 17.28
C VAL A 54 9.40 -5.23 16.78
N ILE A 55 8.13 -5.04 17.09
CA ILE A 55 7.36 -3.85 16.69
C ILE A 55 7.85 -2.60 17.40
N GLN A 56 8.22 -2.69 18.69
CA GLN A 56 8.83 -1.54 19.38
C GLN A 56 10.15 -1.14 18.73
N GLN A 57 10.97 -2.10 18.31
CA GLN A 57 12.19 -1.79 17.54
C GLN A 57 11.86 -1.13 16.20
N CYS A 58 10.78 -1.54 15.52
CA CYS A 58 10.36 -0.86 14.29
C CYS A 58 10.02 0.62 14.55
N TYR A 59 9.35 0.94 15.66
CA TYR A 59 9.09 2.34 16.02
C TYR A 59 10.37 3.11 16.33
N GLU A 60 11.30 2.55 17.11
CA GLU A 60 12.59 3.18 17.40
C GLU A 60 13.37 3.49 16.11
N ASP A 61 13.37 2.56 15.17
CA ASP A 61 14.02 2.73 13.88
C ASP A 61 13.36 3.84 13.04
N LEU A 62 12.04 3.92 13.06
CA LEU A 62 11.29 4.96 12.35
C LEU A 62 11.39 6.32 13.04
N ASP A 63 11.47 6.38 14.35
CA ASP A 63 11.72 7.62 15.10
C ASP A 63 13.11 8.19 14.77
N PHE A 64 14.13 7.33 14.64
CA PHE A 64 15.44 7.75 14.14
C PHE A 64 15.35 8.24 12.69
N ALA A 65 14.61 7.52 11.86
CA ALA A 65 14.41 7.89 10.46
C ALA A 65 13.74 9.28 10.34
N LEU A 66 12.72 9.59 11.14
CA LEU A 66 12.06 10.90 11.17
C LEU A 66 13.02 12.04 11.51
N GLN A 67 14.02 11.80 12.37
CA GLN A 67 14.98 12.82 12.78
C GLN A 67 16.06 13.09 11.72
N HIS A 68 16.33 12.12 10.84
CA HIS A 68 17.52 12.14 10.00
C HIS A 68 17.26 11.97 8.49
N LEU A 69 16.03 11.66 8.08
CA LEU A 69 15.64 11.69 6.67
C LEU A 69 15.32 13.12 6.21
N PRO A 70 15.45 13.44 4.92
CA PRO A 70 14.99 14.69 4.37
C PRO A 70 13.45 14.75 4.36
N GLU A 71 12.91 15.97 4.32
CA GLU A 71 11.53 16.19 3.90
C GLU A 71 11.37 15.80 2.42
N ILE A 72 10.15 15.51 1.99
CA ILE A 72 9.94 14.99 0.64
C ILE A 72 10.32 16.01 -0.44
N ASP A 73 10.09 17.30 -0.17
CA ASP A 73 10.43 18.38 -1.09
C ASP A 73 11.94 18.68 -1.14
N ASP A 74 12.71 18.24 -0.14
CA ASP A 74 14.16 18.37 -0.06
C ASP A 74 14.94 17.23 -0.75
N ILE A 75 14.24 16.19 -1.22
CA ILE A 75 14.88 15.11 -1.99
C ILE A 75 15.30 15.66 -3.36
N PRO A 76 16.59 15.57 -3.74
CA PRO A 76 17.02 15.98 -5.07
C PRO A 76 16.28 15.23 -6.18
N GLU A 77 16.10 15.86 -7.36
CA GLU A 77 15.38 15.24 -8.49
C GLU A 77 15.97 13.89 -8.89
N GLY A 78 17.29 13.75 -8.93
CA GLY A 78 17.97 12.50 -9.25
C GLY A 78 17.86 11.42 -8.18
N ASP A 79 17.39 11.77 -6.98
CA ASP A 79 17.17 10.89 -5.84
C ASP A 79 15.68 10.58 -5.61
N TRP A 80 14.79 11.02 -6.52
CA TRP A 80 13.35 10.75 -6.40
C TRP A 80 13.09 9.24 -6.20
N GLY A 81 12.19 8.92 -5.28
CA GLY A 81 11.92 7.54 -4.86
C GLY A 81 12.72 7.06 -3.64
N ARG A 82 13.71 7.83 -3.17
CA ARG A 82 14.33 7.58 -1.86
C ARG A 82 13.36 7.92 -0.74
N VAL A 83 13.56 7.29 0.41
CA VAL A 83 12.68 7.48 1.56
C VAL A 83 12.83 8.87 2.18
N SER A 84 11.69 9.44 2.58
CA SER A 84 11.55 10.74 3.24
C SER A 84 11.00 10.59 4.65
N GLN A 85 10.94 11.70 5.39
CA GLN A 85 10.22 11.75 6.66
C GLN A 85 8.74 11.38 6.49
N SER A 86 8.08 11.81 5.41
CA SER A 86 6.70 11.43 5.11
C SER A 86 6.55 9.92 4.89
N ALA A 87 7.55 9.25 4.29
CA ALA A 87 7.56 7.80 4.16
C ALA A 87 7.65 7.11 5.54
N ALA A 88 8.45 7.64 6.46
CA ALA A 88 8.56 7.12 7.83
C ALA A 88 7.25 7.30 8.61
N LEU A 89 6.61 8.48 8.54
CA LEU A 89 5.28 8.71 9.11
C LEU A 89 4.24 7.74 8.54
N GLY A 90 4.20 7.56 7.22
CA GLY A 90 3.30 6.62 6.58
C GLY A 90 3.51 5.16 7.05
N MET A 91 4.75 4.76 7.31
CA MET A 91 5.03 3.45 7.92
C MET A 91 4.55 3.37 9.37
N ILE A 92 4.69 4.41 10.18
CA ILE A 92 4.17 4.45 11.56
C ILE A 92 2.64 4.33 11.54
N VAL A 93 1.94 5.04 10.63
CA VAL A 93 0.49 4.91 10.46
C VAL A 93 0.11 3.45 10.14
N ARG A 94 0.79 2.85 9.19
CA ARG A 94 0.52 1.47 8.74
C ARG A 94 0.77 0.44 9.85
N ILE A 95 1.91 0.55 10.55
CA ILE A 95 2.25 -0.35 11.68
C ILE A 95 1.26 -0.15 12.83
N GLY A 96 0.99 1.10 13.21
CA GLY A 96 0.13 1.41 14.35
C GLY A 96 -1.31 0.94 14.15
N LEU A 97 -1.88 1.16 12.96
CA LEU A 97 -3.22 0.67 12.63
C LEU A 97 -3.26 -0.87 12.64
N TYR A 98 -2.30 -1.51 11.96
CA TYR A 98 -2.28 -2.97 11.88
C TYR A 98 -2.10 -3.63 13.24
N GLU A 99 -1.13 -3.20 14.04
CA GLU A 99 -0.89 -3.78 15.37
C GLU A 99 -2.02 -3.49 16.34
N GLY A 100 -2.58 -2.28 16.30
CA GLY A 100 -3.72 -1.92 17.12
C GLY A 100 -4.94 -2.78 16.82
N THR A 101 -5.34 -2.92 15.57
CA THR A 101 -6.48 -3.75 15.17
C THR A 101 -6.20 -5.23 15.39
N HIS A 102 -4.99 -5.70 15.07
CA HIS A 102 -4.61 -7.09 15.31
C HIS A 102 -4.71 -7.46 16.81
N LYS A 103 -4.18 -6.62 17.70
CA LYS A 103 -4.28 -6.84 19.14
C LYS A 103 -5.72 -6.81 19.66
N LYS A 104 -6.51 -5.84 19.18
CA LYS A 104 -7.92 -5.69 19.59
C LYS A 104 -8.75 -6.93 19.25
N TYR A 105 -8.60 -7.45 18.04
CA TYR A 105 -9.47 -8.54 17.55
C TYR A 105 -8.91 -9.94 17.83
N HIS A 106 -7.60 -10.11 17.88
CA HIS A 106 -6.98 -11.41 18.13
C HIS A 106 -6.46 -11.60 19.57
N GLN A 107 -6.64 -10.59 20.43
CA GLN A 107 -6.20 -10.63 21.83
C GLN A 107 -4.72 -11.04 21.98
N THR A 108 -3.88 -10.56 21.09
CA THR A 108 -2.45 -10.92 21.05
C THR A 108 -1.74 -10.41 22.30
N PRO A 109 -0.89 -11.23 22.94
CA PRO A 109 -0.17 -10.81 24.15
C PRO A 109 0.77 -9.63 23.94
N GLY A 110 1.02 -8.87 25.01
CA GLY A 110 1.96 -7.73 25.05
C GLY A 110 1.37 -6.45 24.49
N GLY A 111 1.70 -5.31 25.11
CA GLY A 111 1.30 -3.97 24.67
C GLY A 111 -0.19 -3.66 24.77
N ASP A 112 -0.49 -2.39 24.61
CA ASP A 112 -1.87 -1.88 24.59
C ASP A 112 -2.28 -1.56 23.13
N TYR A 113 -3.38 -2.13 22.65
CA TYR A 113 -3.89 -1.88 21.31
C TYR A 113 -4.18 -0.39 21.05
N LYS A 114 -4.65 0.34 22.07
CA LYS A 114 -4.91 1.79 21.96
C LYS A 114 -3.64 2.59 21.79
N ALA A 115 -2.53 2.16 22.40
CA ALA A 115 -1.25 2.83 22.23
C ALA A 115 -0.74 2.74 20.79
N HIS A 116 -0.92 1.59 20.13
CA HIS A 116 -0.59 1.44 18.71
C HIS A 116 -1.49 2.30 17.80
N LEU A 117 -2.80 2.30 18.07
CA LEU A 117 -3.75 3.16 17.33
C LEU A 117 -3.42 4.64 17.53
N GLN A 118 -3.00 5.03 18.74
CA GLN A 118 -2.59 6.42 19.01
C GLN A 118 -1.36 6.81 18.19
N LYS A 119 -0.34 5.94 18.08
CA LYS A 119 0.82 6.19 17.21
C LYS A 119 0.41 6.41 15.75
N ALA A 120 -0.54 5.60 15.24
CA ALA A 120 -1.06 5.80 13.89
C ALA A 120 -1.77 7.15 13.74
N ILE A 121 -2.57 7.54 14.73
CA ILE A 121 -3.29 8.81 14.75
C ILE A 121 -2.32 9.98 14.77
N ASP A 122 -1.36 9.99 15.70
CA ASP A 122 -0.38 11.07 15.86
C ASP A 122 0.44 11.28 14.58
N ALA A 123 0.90 10.18 13.95
CA ALA A 123 1.65 10.26 12.70
C ALA A 123 0.79 10.75 11.51
N ALA A 124 -0.48 10.34 11.46
CA ALA A 124 -1.41 10.83 10.44
C ALA A 124 -1.74 12.32 10.65
N GLU A 125 -1.99 12.75 11.88
CA GLU A 125 -2.25 14.15 12.23
C GLU A 125 -1.05 15.05 11.90
N GLU A 126 0.16 14.58 12.15
CA GLU A 126 1.38 15.27 11.74
C GLU A 126 1.38 15.54 10.23
N MET A 127 1.06 14.54 9.41
CA MET A 127 1.00 14.69 7.95
C MET A 127 -0.14 15.60 7.50
N ILE A 128 -1.35 15.39 8.05
CA ILE A 128 -2.59 16.02 7.57
C ILE A 128 -2.70 17.48 8.03
N TYR A 129 -2.35 17.77 9.28
CA TYR A 129 -2.63 19.07 9.89
C TYR A 129 -1.40 19.94 10.12
N ILE A 130 -0.22 19.34 10.27
CA ILE A 130 1.01 20.08 10.59
C ILE A 130 1.83 20.31 9.32
N ARG A 131 2.27 19.23 8.64
CA ARG A 131 3.15 19.34 7.46
C ARG A 131 2.40 19.85 6.23
N LYS A 132 1.28 19.25 5.89
CA LYS A 132 0.42 19.63 4.74
C LYS A 132 1.16 19.64 3.40
N ASP A 133 2.13 18.77 3.26
CA ASP A 133 2.98 18.61 2.07
C ASP A 133 2.40 17.62 1.05
N HIS A 134 1.27 16.98 1.41
CA HIS A 134 0.58 16.00 0.58
C HIS A 134 -0.88 16.40 0.31
N GLU A 135 -1.38 16.02 -0.86
CA GLU A 135 -2.77 16.19 -1.27
C GLU A 135 -3.23 15.04 -2.19
N LEU A 136 -4.53 14.85 -2.32
CA LEU A 136 -5.07 13.84 -3.24
C LEU A 136 -4.87 14.28 -4.69
N TYR A 137 -4.52 13.34 -5.57
CA TYR A 137 -4.38 13.56 -6.99
C TYR A 137 -5.72 13.94 -7.64
N GLN A 138 -5.74 15.04 -8.39
CA GLN A 138 -6.99 15.64 -8.91
C GLN A 138 -7.29 15.28 -10.37
N ASN A 139 -6.34 14.69 -11.11
CA ASN A 139 -6.47 14.48 -12.55
C ASN A 139 -7.11 13.13 -12.94
N GLY A 140 -7.80 12.49 -12.01
CA GLY A 140 -8.56 11.26 -12.24
C GLY A 140 -7.90 10.01 -11.67
N PHE A 141 -8.73 9.11 -11.12
CA PHE A 141 -8.28 7.91 -10.41
C PHE A 141 -7.49 6.94 -11.31
N GLU A 142 -7.86 6.78 -12.57
CA GLU A 142 -7.17 5.88 -13.49
C GLU A 142 -5.75 6.37 -13.80
N LYS A 143 -5.61 7.64 -14.10
CA LYS A 143 -4.33 8.30 -14.43
C LYS A 143 -3.34 8.28 -13.28
N LEU A 144 -3.82 8.23 -12.04
CA LEU A 144 -2.99 8.14 -10.85
C LEU A 144 -2.02 6.93 -10.89
N PHE A 145 -2.37 5.86 -11.59
CA PHE A 145 -1.58 4.61 -11.65
C PHE A 145 -0.84 4.42 -12.99
N LEU A 146 -0.87 5.43 -13.85
CA LEU A 146 -0.16 5.50 -15.11
C LEU A 146 0.97 6.53 -15.02
N HIS A 147 1.70 6.76 -16.09
CA HIS A 147 2.77 7.77 -16.16
C HIS A 147 2.32 9.18 -15.77
N ASP A 148 1.04 9.52 -16.01
CA ASP A 148 0.45 10.81 -15.57
C ASP A 148 0.52 11.02 -14.05
N GLY A 149 0.50 9.94 -13.26
CA GLY A 149 0.53 9.97 -11.79
C GLY A 149 1.92 9.87 -11.17
N GLU A 150 2.97 9.87 -11.98
CA GLU A 150 4.35 9.73 -11.51
C GLU A 150 4.96 11.05 -11.04
N GLY A 151 6.11 10.89 -10.40
CA GLY A 151 7.00 11.99 -10.06
C GLY A 151 6.50 12.86 -8.91
N ARG A 152 7.30 13.89 -8.65
CA ARG A 152 7.14 14.84 -7.54
C ARG A 152 5.90 15.74 -7.67
N GLN A 153 5.41 15.94 -8.90
CA GLN A 153 4.24 16.78 -9.16
C GLN A 153 2.96 16.19 -8.58
N ASN A 154 2.90 14.89 -8.44
CA ASN A 154 1.80 14.22 -7.77
C ASN A 154 2.04 14.16 -6.27
N LYS A 155 1.44 15.09 -5.54
CA LYS A 155 1.54 15.20 -4.09
C LYS A 155 0.87 14.04 -3.32
N GLU A 156 0.15 13.16 -4.00
CA GLU A 156 -0.36 11.92 -3.39
C GLU A 156 0.74 10.87 -3.18
N ASN A 157 1.85 10.97 -3.92
CA ASN A 157 3.01 10.09 -3.76
C ASN A 157 3.74 10.38 -2.44
N ILE A 158 3.79 9.42 -1.53
CA ILE A 158 4.56 9.48 -0.28
C ILE A 158 5.83 8.64 -0.39
N PHE A 159 5.68 7.40 -0.82
CA PHE A 159 6.81 6.50 -1.07
C PHE A 159 6.53 5.69 -2.35
N VAL A 160 7.43 5.81 -3.30
CA VAL A 160 7.32 5.18 -4.62
C VAL A 160 8.56 4.35 -4.92
N LYS A 161 8.35 3.24 -5.62
CA LYS A 161 9.43 2.54 -6.31
C LYS A 161 9.46 3.02 -7.74
N VAL A 162 10.52 3.74 -8.07
CA VAL A 162 10.72 4.31 -9.39
C VAL A 162 11.18 3.23 -10.37
N TYR A 163 10.56 3.23 -11.55
CA TYR A 163 10.93 2.41 -12.70
C TYR A 163 11.17 3.31 -13.90
N GLY A 164 11.62 2.73 -15.00
CA GLY A 164 11.68 3.43 -16.29
C GLY A 164 12.95 4.17 -16.59
N PRO A 165 12.89 5.23 -17.42
CA PRO A 165 13.98 5.60 -18.32
C PRO A 165 15.27 6.05 -17.64
N LEU A 166 15.23 6.45 -16.38
CA LEU A 166 16.45 6.67 -15.59
C LEU A 166 17.04 5.36 -15.11
N GLY A 167 16.28 4.29 -15.23
CA GLY A 167 16.60 2.99 -14.68
C GLY A 167 16.70 1.94 -15.75
N THR A 168 17.56 1.15 -15.50
CA THR A 168 17.68 -0.19 -16.01
C THR A 168 16.67 -1.13 -15.34
N ILE A 169 15.74 -0.62 -14.52
CA ILE A 169 14.77 -1.42 -13.75
C ILE A 169 13.40 -1.26 -14.38
N ASN A 170 12.94 -2.33 -15.02
CA ASN A 170 11.62 -2.46 -15.60
C ASN A 170 10.84 -3.61 -14.92
N HIS A 171 9.55 -3.73 -15.23
CA HIS A 171 8.69 -4.78 -14.69
C HIS A 171 7.77 -5.37 -15.79
N ASN A 172 7.02 -6.40 -15.41
CA ASN A 172 6.09 -7.10 -16.30
C ASN A 172 4.60 -6.84 -15.95
N ASN A 173 4.27 -5.78 -15.21
CA ASN A 173 2.90 -5.59 -14.72
C ASN A 173 1.87 -5.68 -15.85
N SER A 174 2.01 -4.87 -16.91
CA SER A 174 1.04 -4.83 -18.00
C SER A 174 0.90 -6.18 -18.72
N ARG A 175 1.96 -6.99 -18.73
CA ARG A 175 1.95 -8.33 -19.32
C ARG A 175 1.24 -9.37 -18.43
N GLU A 176 1.27 -9.20 -17.11
CA GLU A 176 0.89 -10.25 -16.17
C GLU A 176 -0.42 -9.98 -15.43
N LEU A 177 -0.86 -8.71 -15.35
CA LEU A 177 -2.03 -8.33 -14.55
C LEU A 177 -3.27 -9.17 -14.85
N GLU A 178 -3.60 -9.38 -16.12
CA GLU A 178 -4.80 -10.10 -16.53
C GLU A 178 -4.77 -11.61 -16.24
N SER A 179 -3.57 -12.19 -16.13
CA SER A 179 -3.39 -13.65 -16.00
C SER A 179 -2.98 -14.10 -14.60
N THR A 180 -2.40 -13.20 -13.80
CA THR A 180 -1.84 -13.55 -12.49
C THR A 180 -2.53 -12.88 -11.31
N VAL A 181 -3.26 -11.78 -11.56
CA VAL A 181 -3.87 -10.98 -10.50
C VAL A 181 -5.38 -10.83 -10.75
N SER A 182 -6.17 -11.25 -9.78
CA SER A 182 -7.62 -11.13 -9.83
C SER A 182 -8.16 -10.61 -8.50
N MET A 183 -9.26 -9.89 -8.58
CA MET A 183 -10.00 -9.44 -7.40
C MET A 183 -10.91 -10.57 -6.90
N THR A 184 -10.98 -10.75 -5.58
CA THR A 184 -11.98 -11.63 -4.98
C THR A 184 -13.37 -11.00 -5.04
N ARG A 185 -14.42 -11.82 -5.03
CA ARG A 185 -15.80 -11.31 -4.97
C ARG A 185 -16.04 -10.44 -3.74
N ASN A 186 -15.50 -10.82 -2.59
CA ASN A 186 -15.63 -10.03 -1.36
C ASN A 186 -15.01 -8.64 -1.50
N MET A 187 -13.82 -8.54 -2.13
CA MET A 187 -13.19 -7.25 -2.38
C MET A 187 -14.00 -6.40 -3.37
N LEU A 188 -14.55 -7.02 -4.41
CA LEU A 188 -15.43 -6.36 -5.37
C LEU A 188 -16.67 -5.78 -4.68
N ASP A 189 -17.28 -6.54 -3.77
CA ASP A 189 -18.48 -6.10 -3.06
C ASP A 189 -18.24 -4.94 -2.07
N ASN A 190 -16.99 -4.61 -1.76
CA ASN A 190 -16.63 -3.39 -1.00
C ASN A 190 -16.74 -2.10 -1.83
N PHE A 191 -16.77 -2.17 -3.17
CA PHE A 191 -17.13 -1.01 -3.97
C PHE A 191 -18.62 -0.73 -3.79
N LEU A 192 -18.95 0.47 -3.32
CA LEU A 192 -20.34 0.84 -3.04
C LEU A 192 -21.13 1.03 -4.34
N TYR A 193 -22.44 1.00 -4.25
CA TYR A 193 -23.33 1.43 -5.33
C TYR A 193 -23.44 2.97 -5.38
N THR A 194 -24.01 3.50 -6.43
CA THR A 194 -24.15 4.95 -6.64
C THR A 194 -25.05 5.64 -5.60
N ASP A 195 -25.84 4.86 -4.85
CA ASP A 195 -26.59 5.34 -3.69
C ASP A 195 -25.76 5.38 -2.38
N GLY A 196 -24.42 5.09 -2.46
CA GLY A 196 -23.52 5.09 -1.33
C GLY A 196 -23.65 3.88 -0.40
N LEU A 197 -24.42 2.87 -0.79
CA LEU A 197 -24.70 1.70 0.05
C LEU A 197 -23.98 0.44 -0.44
N PRO A 198 -23.64 -0.49 0.47
CA PRO A 198 -23.10 -1.78 0.10
C PRO A 198 -24.18 -2.66 -0.56
N ARG A 199 -23.73 -3.75 -1.20
CA ARG A 199 -24.58 -4.65 -2.00
C ARG A 199 -25.89 -5.06 -1.31
N GLU A 200 -25.83 -5.41 -0.03
CA GLU A 200 -26.97 -5.95 0.72
C GLU A 200 -28.02 -4.89 1.04
N LYS A 201 -27.63 -3.62 1.04
CA LYS A 201 -28.49 -2.49 1.42
C LYS A 201 -28.92 -1.61 0.25
N SER A 202 -28.21 -1.68 -0.88
CA SER A 202 -28.47 -0.84 -2.05
C SER A 202 -29.80 -1.17 -2.70
N GLN A 203 -30.54 -0.11 -3.07
CA GLN A 203 -31.80 -0.20 -3.81
C GLN A 203 -31.60 -0.08 -5.32
N VAL A 204 -30.41 0.34 -5.76
CA VAL A 204 -30.09 0.53 -7.19
C VAL A 204 -29.30 -0.63 -7.78
N ARG A 205 -29.02 -1.66 -6.99
CA ARG A 205 -28.35 -2.87 -7.48
C ARG A 205 -29.21 -3.60 -8.51
N PRO A 206 -28.61 -4.24 -9.55
CA PRO A 206 -29.36 -5.12 -10.42
C PRO A 206 -29.93 -6.30 -9.63
N LEU A 207 -31.14 -6.72 -10.00
CA LEU A 207 -31.82 -7.86 -9.33
C LEU A 207 -31.12 -9.19 -9.56
N THR A 208 -30.40 -9.30 -10.68
CA THR A 208 -29.67 -10.50 -11.09
C THR A 208 -28.28 -10.12 -11.59
N ASP A 209 -27.26 -10.79 -11.09
CA ASP A 209 -25.88 -10.71 -11.64
C ASP A 209 -25.71 -11.93 -12.57
N ILE A 210 -26.20 -11.85 -13.80
CA ILE A 210 -26.14 -12.96 -14.76
C ILE A 210 -24.83 -12.99 -15.53
N SER A 211 -24.28 -11.82 -15.81
CA SER A 211 -22.99 -11.68 -16.51
C SER A 211 -21.94 -11.02 -15.63
N ILE A 212 -20.67 -11.16 -16.02
CA ILE A 212 -19.57 -10.46 -15.33
C ILE A 212 -19.74 -8.95 -15.43
N ASP A 213 -20.29 -8.43 -16.54
CA ASP A 213 -20.45 -7.00 -16.74
C ASP A 213 -21.60 -6.39 -15.90
N ASP A 214 -22.51 -7.20 -15.40
CA ASP A 214 -23.59 -6.71 -14.52
C ASP A 214 -23.06 -6.13 -13.21
N ILE A 215 -21.85 -6.52 -12.79
CA ILE A 215 -21.21 -5.98 -11.58
C ILE A 215 -20.93 -4.48 -11.65
N PHE A 216 -20.82 -3.90 -12.86
CA PHE A 216 -20.51 -2.49 -13.05
C PHE A 216 -21.77 -1.60 -13.00
N ILE A 217 -22.96 -2.20 -13.08
CA ILE A 217 -24.21 -1.46 -13.12
C ILE A 217 -24.43 -0.72 -11.81
N ASN A 218 -24.59 0.61 -11.88
CA ASN A 218 -24.82 1.49 -10.74
C ASN A 218 -23.75 1.37 -9.62
N ARG A 219 -22.52 0.99 -9.96
CA ARG A 219 -21.39 0.90 -9.03
C ARG A 219 -20.55 2.16 -9.01
N ASP A 220 -19.74 2.30 -7.96
CA ASP A 220 -18.64 3.25 -7.90
C ASP A 220 -17.80 3.13 -9.19
N PRO A 221 -17.59 4.22 -9.94
CA PRO A 221 -16.89 4.19 -11.22
C PRO A 221 -15.45 3.69 -11.12
N ARG A 222 -14.83 3.76 -9.93
CA ARG A 222 -13.49 3.23 -9.69
C ARG A 222 -13.41 1.71 -9.89
N LEU A 223 -14.53 0.98 -9.77
CA LEU A 223 -14.55 -0.44 -10.08
C LEU A 223 -14.21 -0.69 -11.54
N ALA A 224 -14.87 0.02 -12.46
CA ALA A 224 -14.61 -0.07 -13.90
C ALA A 224 -13.21 0.41 -14.32
N MET A 225 -12.56 1.23 -13.47
CA MET A 225 -11.17 1.66 -13.64
C MET A 225 -10.15 0.66 -13.06
N THR A 226 -10.63 -0.33 -12.29
CA THR A 226 -9.78 -1.27 -11.56
C THR A 226 -9.74 -2.66 -12.20
N ILE A 227 -10.87 -3.14 -12.75
CA ILE A 227 -10.97 -4.45 -13.38
C ILE A 227 -11.48 -4.36 -14.81
N TYR A 228 -11.18 -5.37 -15.61
CA TYR A 228 -11.59 -5.41 -17.02
C TYR A 228 -13.08 -5.66 -17.20
N HIS A 229 -13.67 -4.96 -18.18
CA HIS A 229 -14.93 -5.38 -18.82
C HIS A 229 -14.70 -6.53 -19.78
N VAL A 230 -15.72 -7.35 -20.02
CA VAL A 230 -15.67 -8.38 -21.06
C VAL A 230 -15.45 -7.73 -22.43
N ASN A 231 -14.55 -8.28 -23.22
CA ASN A 231 -14.07 -7.78 -24.51
C ASN A 231 -13.26 -6.47 -24.46
N GLU A 232 -12.94 -5.95 -23.31
CA GLU A 232 -11.99 -4.84 -23.19
C GLU A 232 -10.59 -5.29 -23.61
N LYS A 233 -9.82 -4.37 -24.21
CA LYS A 233 -8.48 -4.67 -24.72
C LYS A 233 -7.51 -4.94 -23.56
N ALA A 234 -6.89 -6.10 -23.59
CA ALA A 234 -5.91 -6.57 -22.62
C ALA A 234 -4.65 -7.06 -23.34
N TYR A 235 -3.60 -7.48 -22.63
CA TYR A 235 -2.30 -7.86 -23.20
C TYR A 235 -2.42 -8.89 -24.34
N LYS A 236 -3.19 -9.95 -24.14
CA LYS A 236 -3.28 -11.07 -25.11
C LYS A 236 -4.51 -10.99 -26.03
N GLY A 237 -5.14 -9.84 -26.11
CA GLY A 237 -6.34 -9.61 -26.89
C GLY A 237 -7.53 -9.20 -26.04
N PRO A 238 -8.75 -9.28 -26.53
CA PRO A 238 -9.93 -8.93 -25.76
C PRO A 238 -10.07 -9.81 -24.52
N TYR A 239 -10.33 -9.19 -23.36
CA TYR A 239 -10.54 -9.91 -22.11
C TYR A 239 -11.78 -10.79 -22.19
N LYS A 240 -11.60 -12.10 -22.09
CA LYS A 240 -12.64 -13.12 -22.20
C LYS A 240 -12.49 -14.14 -21.09
N PRO A 241 -13.03 -13.87 -19.89
CA PRO A 241 -12.88 -14.76 -18.76
C PRO A 241 -13.61 -16.10 -19.01
N PHE A 242 -12.99 -17.18 -18.55
CA PHE A 242 -13.53 -18.55 -18.59
C PHE A 242 -13.76 -19.16 -19.98
N GLU A 243 -13.33 -18.51 -21.08
CA GLU A 243 -13.35 -19.18 -22.37
C GLU A 243 -12.33 -20.32 -22.43
N THR A 244 -12.75 -21.49 -22.93
CA THR A 244 -11.95 -22.73 -22.96
C THR A 244 -10.65 -22.61 -23.74
N ASN A 245 -10.56 -21.68 -24.68
CA ASN A 245 -9.36 -21.40 -25.50
C ASN A 245 -8.60 -20.13 -25.04
N SER A 246 -9.09 -19.47 -24.03
CA SER A 246 -8.42 -18.30 -23.46
C SER A 246 -7.37 -18.81 -22.47
N GLN A 247 -6.16 -19.03 -22.95
CA GLN A 247 -5.01 -19.39 -22.09
C GLN A 247 -4.67 -18.31 -21.05
N ASN A 248 -5.43 -17.20 -21.01
CA ASN A 248 -4.93 -15.96 -20.47
C ASN A 248 -5.84 -15.30 -19.43
N HIS A 249 -7.07 -15.80 -19.26
CA HIS A 249 -8.06 -15.20 -18.37
C HIS A 249 -8.71 -16.25 -17.45
N PRO A 250 -7.93 -16.86 -16.53
CA PRO A 250 -8.44 -17.93 -15.68
C PRO A 250 -9.43 -17.41 -14.62
N PHE A 251 -9.50 -16.10 -14.42
CA PHE A 251 -10.28 -15.47 -13.36
C PHE A 251 -11.29 -14.47 -13.93
N GLY A 252 -12.46 -14.39 -13.27
CA GLY A 252 -13.57 -13.52 -13.72
C GLY A 252 -13.41 -12.03 -13.42
N TYR A 253 -12.43 -11.64 -12.59
CA TYR A 253 -12.25 -10.25 -12.14
C TYR A 253 -10.78 -9.83 -12.24
N ALA A 254 -10.20 -9.94 -13.44
CA ALA A 254 -8.81 -9.59 -13.65
C ALA A 254 -8.59 -8.08 -13.49
N ILE A 255 -7.48 -7.73 -12.86
CA ILE A 255 -7.11 -6.34 -12.56
C ILE A 255 -6.44 -5.71 -13.76
N LYS A 256 -6.91 -4.50 -14.14
CA LYS A 256 -6.27 -3.65 -15.17
C LYS A 256 -5.61 -2.39 -14.58
N LYS A 257 -5.81 -2.11 -13.32
CA LYS A 257 -5.27 -0.93 -12.66
C LYS A 257 -3.75 -0.85 -12.84
N GLY A 258 -3.26 0.20 -13.50
CA GLY A 258 -1.85 0.35 -13.86
C GLY A 258 -1.44 -0.40 -15.13
N PHE A 259 -2.38 -0.90 -15.93
CA PHE A 259 -2.10 -1.48 -17.24
C PHE A 259 -1.78 -0.41 -18.28
N ILE A 260 -0.66 -0.58 -18.98
CA ILE A 260 -0.23 0.26 -20.09
C ILE A 260 -0.01 -0.64 -21.29
N LEU A 261 -0.83 -0.45 -22.32
CA LEU A 261 -0.82 -1.35 -23.49
C LEU A 261 0.51 -1.31 -24.25
N GLU A 262 1.10 -0.13 -24.38
CA GLU A 262 2.38 0.10 -25.06
C GLU A 262 3.55 -0.53 -24.32
N GLU A 263 3.36 -0.94 -23.07
CA GLU A 263 4.34 -1.56 -22.18
C GLU A 263 3.99 -3.01 -21.85
N ASP A 264 3.31 -3.72 -22.73
CA ASP A 264 2.87 -5.10 -22.53
C ASP A 264 3.93 -6.16 -22.88
N GLN A 265 5.07 -5.74 -23.43
CA GLN A 265 6.15 -6.66 -23.74
C GLN A 265 6.96 -7.06 -22.52
N SER A 266 7.74 -8.13 -22.64
CA SER A 266 8.58 -8.61 -21.53
C SER A 266 9.57 -7.53 -21.10
N ASN A 267 9.57 -7.20 -19.79
CA ASN A 267 10.41 -6.16 -19.19
C ASN A 267 10.27 -4.76 -19.84
N SER A 268 9.10 -4.43 -20.35
CA SER A 268 8.82 -3.10 -20.92
C SER A 268 8.10 -2.17 -19.95
N GLY A 269 7.48 -2.70 -18.91
CA GLY A 269 6.76 -1.90 -17.92
C GLY A 269 7.68 -0.94 -17.18
N SER A 270 7.35 0.34 -17.20
CA SER A 270 8.18 1.41 -16.64
C SER A 270 7.42 2.36 -15.71
N ASN A 271 6.11 2.16 -15.53
CA ASN A 271 5.35 3.00 -14.61
C ASN A 271 5.69 2.74 -13.14
N ASP A 272 5.78 3.83 -12.38
CA ASP A 272 6.15 3.83 -10.97
C ASP A 272 5.12 3.06 -10.10
N LYS A 273 5.61 2.41 -9.07
CA LYS A 273 4.77 1.75 -8.08
C LYS A 273 4.65 2.58 -6.81
N MET A 274 3.48 3.13 -6.55
CA MET A 274 3.18 3.73 -5.27
C MET A 274 3.14 2.67 -4.17
N ILE A 275 4.04 2.79 -3.19
CA ILE A 275 4.12 1.89 -2.02
C ILE A 275 3.29 2.44 -0.88
N ILE A 276 3.37 3.76 -0.66
CA ILE A 276 2.52 4.50 0.28
C ILE A 276 1.99 5.73 -0.43
N ARG A 277 0.69 5.97 -0.34
CA ARG A 277 0.03 7.14 -0.90
C ARG A 277 -0.86 7.84 0.12
N TYR A 278 -1.10 9.14 -0.08
CA TYR A 278 -1.81 9.99 0.88
C TYR A 278 -3.25 9.53 1.15
N ALA A 279 -3.95 8.99 0.15
CA ALA A 279 -5.29 8.42 0.36
C ALA A 279 -5.29 7.27 1.39
N GLU A 280 -4.21 6.48 1.48
CA GLU A 280 -4.05 5.46 2.52
C GLU A 280 -4.00 6.09 3.91
N ILE A 281 -3.24 7.19 4.05
CA ILE A 281 -3.10 7.89 5.33
C ILE A 281 -4.45 8.42 5.82
N LEU A 282 -5.23 9.05 4.94
CA LEU A 282 -6.56 9.59 5.28
C LEU A 282 -7.53 8.51 5.75
N ILE A 283 -7.59 7.38 5.04
CA ILE A 283 -8.48 6.26 5.40
C ILE A 283 -8.00 5.61 6.69
N SER A 284 -6.69 5.37 6.81
CA SER A 284 -6.09 4.76 8.02
C SER A 284 -6.28 5.62 9.26
N TYR A 285 -6.22 6.94 9.11
CA TYR A 285 -6.52 7.88 10.19
C TYR A 285 -7.97 7.75 10.68
N ALA A 286 -8.93 7.76 9.76
CA ALA A 286 -10.34 7.59 10.10
C ALA A 286 -10.62 6.24 10.77
N GLU A 287 -10.02 5.16 10.25
CA GLU A 287 -10.13 3.82 10.82
C GLU A 287 -9.52 3.75 12.21
N ALA A 288 -8.31 4.30 12.41
CA ALA A 288 -7.64 4.31 13.71
C ALA A 288 -8.43 5.05 14.78
N LEU A 289 -9.04 6.19 14.44
CA LEU A 289 -9.94 6.92 15.33
C LEU A 289 -11.16 6.08 15.74
N TYR A 290 -11.81 5.46 14.74
CA TYR A 290 -12.97 4.61 14.99
C TYR A 290 -12.62 3.40 15.84
N GLU A 291 -11.52 2.75 15.54
CA GLU A 291 -11.06 1.55 16.27
C GLU A 291 -10.67 1.86 17.71
N ARG A 292 -10.11 3.04 17.98
CA ARG A 292 -9.73 3.48 19.32
C ARG A 292 -10.94 3.90 20.16
N ASP A 293 -11.85 4.70 19.58
CA ASP A 293 -12.89 5.45 20.31
C ASP A 293 -14.31 4.91 20.07
N GLY A 294 -14.53 4.03 19.08
CA GLY A 294 -15.84 3.53 18.67
C GLY A 294 -16.69 4.54 17.89
N SER A 295 -16.14 5.72 17.61
CA SER A 295 -16.79 6.77 16.81
C SER A 295 -15.74 7.64 16.13
N ILE A 296 -16.08 8.18 14.96
CA ILE A 296 -15.31 9.24 14.34
C ILE A 296 -15.89 10.55 14.84
N SER A 297 -15.41 11.05 15.99
CA SER A 297 -15.66 12.42 16.37
C SER A 297 -14.91 13.32 15.39
N ASN A 298 -15.66 14.25 14.77
CA ASN A 298 -15.18 15.14 13.73
C ASN A 298 -13.78 15.66 14.04
N PRO A 299 -12.77 15.32 13.26
CA PRO A 299 -11.45 15.91 13.46
C PRO A 299 -11.56 17.40 13.22
N LYS A 300 -10.86 18.17 14.02
CA LYS A 300 -10.84 19.63 14.08
C LYS A 300 -10.74 20.29 12.71
#